data_80df7feb9c858824242732e5bf6a9d93
#
_entry.id   80df7feb9c858824242732e5bf6a9d93
#
_cell.length_a   1.000
_cell.length_b   1.000
_cell.length_c   1.000
_cell.angle_alpha   90.00
_cell.angle_beta   90.00
_cell.angle_gamma   90.00
#
_symmetry.space_group_name_H-M   'P 1'
#
loop_
_entity.id
_entity.type
_entity.pdbx_description
1 polymer ?
#
loop_
_entity_poly.entity_id
_entity_poly.type
_entity_poly.pdbx_seq_one_letter_code
_entity_poly.pdbx_strand_id
1 'polypeptide(L)'
;AVYGVMGFGLQAPTRIPEVEYMKVIPYLLVLVTAIAGMNVMAVLTMGTLLCGAIGIIEHLMGIPNSYDFFGWFSAMGNGVISMGELVIIAMMAGGILETIRENGGINFIISKITAPVKNKRGAELSIAALVSFVNLCTANNTIAILTVGNISKKIGDKFGVDNRKAASILDTFSCCVQGLIPYGVQMLLAAGLAHISPIDILPYLYYPMAIGVAALMAILFRYPRRYS
;
A
#
# COMPACT_ATOMS: atom_id res chain seq x y z
N ALA A 1 19.96 -3.04 -4.70
CA ALA A 1 21.27 -2.38 -4.78
C ALA A 1 21.35 -1.19 -3.80
N VAL A 2 20.44 -0.18 -3.86
CA VAL A 2 20.50 1.02 -3.00
C VAL A 2 20.46 0.67 -1.51
N TYR A 3 19.51 -0.15 -1.08
CA TYR A 3 19.40 -0.58 0.32
C TYR A 3 20.60 -1.43 0.79
N GLY A 4 21.22 -2.21 -0.12
CA GLY A 4 22.43 -2.96 0.18
C GLY A 4 23.63 -2.06 0.45
N VAL A 5 23.78 -0.99 -0.33
CA VAL A 5 24.89 -0.02 -0.13
C VAL A 5 24.70 0.80 1.15
N MET A 6 23.46 1.20 1.47
CA MET A 6 23.16 1.95 2.70
C MET A 6 23.26 1.09 3.97
N GLY A 7 23.08 -0.24 3.85
CA GLY A 7 23.29 -1.18 4.94
C GLY A 7 24.76 -1.49 5.26
N PHE A 8 25.69 -1.05 4.44
CA PHE A 8 27.14 -1.29 4.59
C PHE A 8 27.78 -0.48 5.72
N GLY A 9 27.28 -0.38 6.82
CA GLY A 9 27.82 0.32 8.01
C GLY A 9 26.97 0.05 9.23
N LEU A 10 25.86 -0.63 9.04
CA LEU A 10 25.01 -1.11 10.13
C LEU A 10 25.68 -2.36 10.71
N GLN A 11 26.02 -2.34 11.99
CA GLN A 11 26.47 -3.55 12.67
C GLN A 11 25.35 -4.59 12.60
N ALA A 12 25.67 -5.71 11.97
CA ALA A 12 24.75 -6.86 11.99
C ALA A 12 24.45 -7.21 13.47
N PRO A 13 23.21 -7.54 13.81
CA PRO A 13 22.89 -7.96 15.17
C PRO A 13 23.80 -9.13 15.55
N THR A 14 24.50 -9.00 16.68
CA THR A 14 25.50 -9.96 17.17
C THR A 14 24.94 -11.33 17.51
N ARG A 15 23.62 -11.48 17.53
CA ARG A 15 22.90 -12.75 17.60
C ARG A 15 21.85 -12.80 16.52
N ILE A 16 22.04 -13.66 15.54
CA ILE A 16 20.98 -14.08 14.64
C ILE A 16 20.09 -15.01 15.48
N PRO A 17 18.82 -14.66 15.74
CA PRO A 17 17.92 -15.57 16.45
C PRO A 17 17.82 -16.88 15.65
N GLU A 18 17.81 -18.00 16.35
CA GLU A 18 17.58 -19.29 15.70
C GLU A 18 16.26 -19.25 14.95
N VAL A 19 16.32 -19.48 13.63
CA VAL A 19 15.14 -19.45 12.78
C VAL A 19 14.38 -20.76 12.97
N GLU A 20 13.22 -20.71 13.60
CA GLU A 20 12.29 -21.83 13.70
C GLU A 20 11.58 -22.02 12.35
N TYR A 21 12.13 -22.88 11.50
CA TYR A 21 11.63 -23.11 10.14
C TYR A 21 10.16 -23.52 10.08
N MET A 22 9.63 -24.19 11.09
CA MET A 22 8.22 -24.55 11.18
C MET A 22 7.30 -23.31 11.20
N LYS A 23 7.71 -22.24 11.84
CA LYS A 23 6.95 -20.98 11.91
C LYS A 23 7.00 -20.17 10.61
N VAL A 24 7.88 -20.52 9.68
CA VAL A 24 7.94 -19.89 8.34
C VAL A 24 6.92 -20.48 7.37
N ILE A 25 6.51 -21.74 7.58
CA ILE A 25 5.60 -22.47 6.67
C ILE A 25 4.28 -21.72 6.42
N PRO A 26 3.57 -21.17 7.43
CA PRO A 26 2.33 -20.43 7.18
C PRO A 26 2.51 -19.22 6.27
N TYR A 27 3.62 -18.50 6.40
CA TYR A 27 3.91 -17.33 5.56
C TYR A 27 4.17 -17.72 4.10
N LEU A 28 4.89 -18.82 3.88
CA LEU A 28 5.10 -19.35 2.52
C LEU A 28 3.79 -19.83 1.90
N LEU A 29 2.93 -20.50 2.66
CA LEU A 29 1.63 -20.93 2.19
C LEU A 29 0.76 -19.74 1.79
N VAL A 30 0.67 -18.69 2.63
CA VAL A 30 -0.06 -17.46 2.35
C VAL A 30 0.48 -16.80 1.08
N LEU A 31 1.80 -16.71 0.93
CA LEU A 31 2.44 -16.11 -0.24
C LEU A 31 2.11 -16.89 -1.52
N VAL A 32 2.30 -18.21 -1.51
CA VAL A 32 2.04 -19.07 -2.69
C VAL A 32 0.58 -19.04 -3.09
N THR A 33 -0.35 -19.16 -2.14
CA THR A 33 -1.79 -19.14 -2.41
C THR A 33 -2.29 -17.78 -2.88
N ALA A 34 -1.69 -16.68 -2.37
CA ALA A 34 -1.98 -15.33 -2.84
C ALA A 34 -1.49 -15.12 -4.30
N ILE A 35 -0.30 -15.60 -4.65
CA ILE A 35 0.24 -15.55 -6.03
C ILE A 35 -0.62 -16.43 -6.95
N ALA A 36 -1.13 -17.56 -6.48
CA ALA A 36 -2.06 -18.42 -7.23
C ALA A 36 -3.43 -17.77 -7.48
N GLY A 37 -3.68 -16.56 -6.95
CA GLY A 37 -4.92 -15.79 -7.19
C GLY A 37 -6.12 -16.25 -6.37
N MET A 38 -5.89 -16.95 -5.26
CA MET A 38 -6.97 -17.33 -4.35
C MET A 38 -7.60 -16.11 -3.66
N ASN A 39 -8.85 -16.25 -3.22
CA ASN A 39 -9.53 -15.21 -2.47
C ASN A 39 -8.76 -14.85 -1.18
N VAL A 40 -8.50 -13.55 -0.96
CA VAL A 40 -7.72 -13.04 0.18
C VAL A 40 -8.24 -13.52 1.52
N MET A 41 -9.59 -13.55 1.70
CA MET A 41 -10.21 -14.04 2.95
C MET A 41 -9.87 -15.52 3.20
N ALA A 42 -9.94 -16.35 2.15
CA ALA A 42 -9.60 -17.77 2.23
C ALA A 42 -8.11 -17.97 2.57
N VAL A 43 -7.23 -17.21 1.91
CA VAL A 43 -5.77 -17.26 2.13
C VAL A 43 -5.43 -16.91 3.58
N LEU A 44 -5.97 -15.81 4.10
CA LEU A 44 -5.73 -15.37 5.47
C LEU A 44 -6.31 -16.35 6.50
N THR A 45 -7.53 -16.88 6.26
CA THR A 45 -8.13 -17.88 7.14
C THR A 45 -7.31 -19.16 7.17
N MET A 46 -6.85 -19.65 6.02
CA MET A 46 -5.95 -20.83 5.97
C MET A 46 -4.64 -20.58 6.70
N GLY A 47 -4.03 -19.39 6.53
CA GLY A 47 -2.82 -19.01 7.25
C GLY A 47 -3.02 -19.01 8.77
N THR A 48 -4.12 -18.42 9.25
CA THR A 48 -4.44 -18.37 10.68
C THR A 48 -4.69 -19.77 11.26
N LEU A 49 -5.43 -20.62 10.54
CA LEU A 49 -5.66 -22.02 10.97
C LEU A 49 -4.35 -22.82 11.00
N LEU A 50 -3.49 -22.65 10.03
CA LEU A 50 -2.20 -23.33 9.98
C LEU A 50 -1.26 -22.87 11.10
N CYS A 51 -1.21 -21.56 11.39
CA CYS A 51 -0.49 -21.05 12.55
C CYS A 51 -1.00 -21.66 13.86
N GLY A 52 -2.33 -21.74 14.02
CA GLY A 52 -2.96 -22.37 15.18
C GLY A 52 -2.58 -23.84 15.32
N ALA A 53 -2.67 -24.60 14.23
CA ALA A 53 -2.32 -26.01 14.22
C ALA A 53 -0.85 -26.25 14.61
N ILE A 54 0.07 -25.48 14.03
CA ILE A 54 1.52 -25.57 14.36
C ILE A 54 1.75 -25.27 15.83
N GLY A 55 1.22 -24.15 16.36
CA GLY A 55 1.43 -23.77 17.76
C GLY A 55 0.87 -24.78 18.75
N ILE A 56 -0.30 -25.38 18.46
CA ILE A 56 -0.90 -26.45 19.30
C ILE A 56 -0.05 -27.73 19.25
N ILE A 57 0.45 -28.12 18.06
CA ILE A 57 1.33 -29.28 17.92
C ILE A 57 2.64 -29.07 18.68
N GLU A 58 3.25 -27.90 18.57
CA GLU A 58 4.45 -27.55 19.33
C GLU A 58 4.20 -27.60 20.84
N HIS A 59 3.02 -27.14 21.29
CA HIS A 59 2.63 -27.23 22.70
C HIS A 59 2.52 -28.69 23.19
N LEU A 60 1.91 -29.56 22.41
CA LEU A 60 1.81 -30.98 22.70
C LEU A 60 3.17 -31.69 22.74
N MET A 61 4.14 -31.19 21.96
CA MET A 61 5.52 -31.67 21.97
C MET A 61 6.38 -31.09 23.12
N GLY A 62 5.81 -30.18 23.94
CA GLY A 62 6.52 -29.54 25.05
C GLY A 62 7.55 -28.49 24.61
N ILE A 63 7.44 -27.91 23.40
CA ILE A 63 8.34 -26.89 22.91
C ILE A 63 8.08 -25.58 23.67
N PRO A 64 9.11 -24.93 24.25
CA PRO A 64 8.94 -23.64 24.93
C PRO A 64 8.42 -22.56 23.96
N ASN A 65 7.65 -21.61 24.51
CA ASN A 65 7.01 -20.50 23.75
C ASN A 65 5.93 -20.95 22.74
N SER A 66 5.41 -22.16 22.87
CA SER A 66 4.22 -22.63 22.15
C SER A 66 2.94 -22.26 22.93
N TYR A 67 1.80 -22.34 22.29
CA TYR A 67 0.51 -21.98 22.89
C TYR A 67 -0.51 -23.10 22.73
N ASP A 68 -1.36 -23.25 23.75
CA ASP A 68 -2.51 -24.13 23.73
C ASP A 68 -3.67 -23.52 22.90
N PHE A 69 -4.79 -24.23 22.83
CA PHE A 69 -5.97 -23.80 22.11
C PHE A 69 -6.50 -22.43 22.58
N PHE A 70 -6.51 -22.18 23.90
CA PHE A 70 -6.94 -20.89 24.43
C PHE A 70 -5.92 -19.78 24.16
N GLY A 71 -4.63 -20.09 24.22
CA GLY A 71 -3.55 -19.20 23.85
C GLY A 71 -3.64 -18.74 22.38
N TRP A 72 -4.02 -19.64 21.48
CA TRP A 72 -4.25 -19.32 20.08
C TRP A 72 -5.40 -18.31 19.91
N PHE A 73 -6.56 -18.52 20.55
CA PHE A 73 -7.66 -17.55 20.54
C PHE A 73 -7.26 -16.22 21.16
N SER A 74 -6.51 -16.24 22.25
CA SER A 74 -5.98 -15.03 22.89
C SER A 74 -5.05 -14.28 21.93
N ALA A 75 -4.16 -14.98 21.20
CA ALA A 75 -3.29 -14.39 20.21
C ALA A 75 -4.07 -13.76 19.05
N MET A 76 -5.14 -14.40 18.56
CA MET A 76 -6.05 -13.82 17.57
C MET A 76 -6.72 -12.55 18.09
N GLY A 77 -7.24 -12.58 19.33
CA GLY A 77 -7.85 -11.42 19.99
C GLY A 77 -6.87 -10.25 20.10
N ASN A 78 -5.66 -10.52 20.56
CA ASN A 78 -4.59 -9.52 20.64
C ASN A 78 -4.21 -8.96 19.27
N GLY A 79 -4.19 -9.80 18.23
CA GLY A 79 -3.99 -9.36 16.84
C GLY A 79 -5.06 -8.38 16.37
N VAL A 80 -6.34 -8.65 16.67
CA VAL A 80 -7.44 -7.73 16.35
C VAL A 80 -7.32 -6.42 17.15
N ILE A 81 -7.01 -6.50 18.43
CA ILE A 81 -6.82 -5.32 19.29
C ILE A 81 -5.67 -4.45 18.78
N SER A 82 -4.54 -5.05 18.41
CA SER A 82 -3.40 -4.32 17.86
C SER A 82 -3.69 -3.60 16.54
N MET A 83 -4.70 -4.06 15.77
CA MET A 83 -5.16 -3.41 14.56
C MET A 83 -6.25 -2.36 14.82
N GLY A 84 -6.77 -2.27 16.04
CA GLY A 84 -7.90 -1.38 16.40
C GLY A 84 -7.63 0.08 16.05
N GLU A 85 -6.45 0.58 16.36
CA GLU A 85 -6.04 1.96 16.03
C GLU A 85 -6.07 2.21 14.51
N LEU A 86 -5.55 1.26 13.73
CA LEU A 86 -5.53 1.35 12.27
C LEU A 86 -6.95 1.35 11.68
N VAL A 87 -7.84 0.53 12.23
CA VAL A 87 -9.25 0.47 11.82
C VAL A 87 -9.94 1.80 12.11
N ILE A 88 -9.74 2.37 13.30
CA ILE A 88 -10.30 3.67 13.68
C ILE A 88 -9.79 4.78 12.75
N ILE A 89 -8.49 4.85 12.51
CA ILE A 89 -7.90 5.83 11.58
C ILE A 89 -8.50 5.69 10.18
N ALA A 90 -8.61 4.46 9.66
CA ALA A 90 -9.18 4.21 8.34
C ALA A 90 -10.66 4.62 8.26
N MET A 91 -11.45 4.33 9.28
CA MET A 91 -12.86 4.73 9.35
C MET A 91 -13.02 6.25 9.40
N MET A 92 -12.24 6.95 10.24
CA MET A 92 -12.27 8.40 10.32
C MET A 92 -11.82 9.07 9.01
N ALA A 93 -10.77 8.57 8.38
CA ALA A 93 -10.31 9.05 7.07
C ALA A 93 -11.40 8.87 5.99
N GLY A 94 -12.09 7.72 6.00
CA GLY A 94 -13.22 7.46 5.11
C GLY A 94 -14.40 8.43 5.35
N GLY A 95 -14.72 8.71 6.60
CA GLY A 95 -15.78 9.69 6.98
C GLY A 95 -15.44 11.12 6.52
N ILE A 96 -14.19 11.55 6.71
CA ILE A 96 -13.70 12.85 6.23
C ILE A 96 -13.80 12.93 4.71
N LEU A 97 -13.36 11.88 4.00
CA LEU A 97 -13.45 11.83 2.54
C LEU A 97 -14.90 11.98 2.05
N GLU A 98 -15.85 11.24 2.65
CA GLU A 98 -17.25 11.31 2.23
C GLU A 98 -17.83 12.70 2.49
N THR A 99 -17.50 13.32 3.62
CA THR A 99 -17.87 14.71 3.92
C THR A 99 -17.33 15.68 2.86
N ILE A 100 -16.06 15.54 2.46
CA ILE A 100 -15.45 16.35 1.40
C ILE A 100 -16.17 16.12 0.07
N ARG A 101 -16.53 14.88 -0.24
CA ARG A 101 -17.22 14.48 -1.46
C ARG A 101 -18.64 15.07 -1.55
N GLU A 102 -19.43 14.91 -0.50
CA GLU A 102 -20.81 15.43 -0.41
C GLU A 102 -20.85 16.96 -0.53
N ASN A 103 -19.88 17.66 0.08
CA ASN A 103 -19.75 19.11 -0.02
C ASN A 103 -19.15 19.60 -1.37
N GLY A 104 -18.98 18.69 -2.34
CA GLY A 104 -18.47 19.06 -3.66
C GLY A 104 -16.98 19.38 -3.71
N GLY A 105 -16.23 19.16 -2.61
CA GLY A 105 -14.81 19.45 -2.51
C GLY A 105 -13.98 18.70 -3.56
N ILE A 106 -14.31 17.43 -3.81
CA ILE A 106 -13.64 16.65 -4.87
C ILE A 106 -13.88 17.28 -6.24
N ASN A 107 -15.13 17.67 -6.56
CA ASN A 107 -15.47 18.29 -7.84
C ASN A 107 -14.76 19.65 -8.02
N PHE A 108 -14.65 20.44 -6.95
CA PHE A 108 -13.88 21.69 -6.96
C PHE A 108 -12.42 21.46 -7.32
N ILE A 109 -11.77 20.49 -6.67
CA ILE A 109 -10.37 20.14 -6.92
C ILE A 109 -10.18 19.65 -8.36
N ILE A 110 -11.06 18.75 -8.82
CA ILE A 110 -11.06 18.27 -10.20
C ILE A 110 -11.12 19.44 -11.18
N SER A 111 -12.05 20.37 -10.98
CA SER A 111 -12.20 21.52 -11.87
C SER A 111 -10.97 22.42 -11.89
N LYS A 112 -10.33 22.63 -10.74
CA LYS A 112 -9.08 23.42 -10.62
C LYS A 112 -7.88 22.75 -11.27
N ILE A 113 -7.71 21.45 -11.08
CA ILE A 113 -6.60 20.69 -11.67
C ILE A 113 -6.76 20.56 -13.19
N THR A 114 -7.98 20.45 -13.70
CA THR A 114 -8.24 20.27 -15.12
C THR A 114 -8.36 21.58 -15.90
N ALA A 115 -8.65 22.69 -15.24
CA ALA A 115 -8.80 24.01 -15.88
C ALA A 115 -7.59 24.45 -16.73
N PRO A 116 -6.32 24.29 -16.31
CA PRO A 116 -5.16 24.73 -17.06
C PRO A 116 -4.75 23.79 -18.20
N VAL A 117 -5.44 22.67 -18.40
CA VAL A 117 -5.06 21.65 -19.39
C VAL A 117 -5.31 22.14 -20.81
N LYS A 118 -4.24 22.28 -21.60
CA LYS A 118 -4.30 22.73 -23.00
C LYS A 118 -3.74 21.71 -23.99
N ASN A 119 -2.98 20.73 -23.52
CA ASN A 119 -2.29 19.79 -24.37
C ASN A 119 -2.23 18.39 -23.71
N LYS A 120 -1.79 17.39 -24.47
CA LYS A 120 -1.70 15.99 -24.05
C LYS A 120 -0.82 15.80 -22.80
N ARG A 121 0.35 16.46 -22.72
CA ARG A 121 1.22 16.39 -21.52
C ARG A 121 0.55 16.98 -20.29
N GLY A 122 -0.14 18.11 -20.47
CA GLY A 122 -0.92 18.72 -19.40
C GLY A 122 -2.04 17.81 -18.91
N ALA A 123 -2.66 17.04 -19.81
CA ALA A 123 -3.66 16.04 -19.45
C ALA A 123 -3.05 14.89 -18.63
N GLU A 124 -1.91 14.35 -19.05
CA GLU A 124 -1.19 13.31 -18.33
C GLU A 124 -0.76 13.78 -16.92
N LEU A 125 -0.22 15.00 -16.81
CA LEU A 125 0.14 15.60 -15.52
C LEU A 125 -1.08 15.87 -14.63
N SER A 126 -2.21 16.28 -15.24
CA SER A 126 -3.46 16.49 -14.49
C SER A 126 -4.02 15.19 -13.94
N ILE A 127 -3.96 14.09 -14.69
CA ILE A 127 -4.35 12.76 -14.22
C ILE A 127 -3.46 12.35 -13.06
N ALA A 128 -2.14 12.52 -13.16
CA ALA A 128 -1.18 12.24 -12.11
C ALA A 128 -1.45 13.07 -10.84
N ALA A 129 -1.63 14.38 -10.99
CA ALA A 129 -1.91 15.27 -9.86
C ALA A 129 -3.25 14.94 -9.18
N LEU A 130 -4.27 14.62 -10.00
CA LEU A 130 -5.60 14.30 -9.50
C LEU A 130 -5.60 13.02 -8.64
N VAL A 131 -5.03 11.93 -9.14
CA VAL A 131 -4.96 10.68 -8.38
C VAL A 131 -4.07 10.82 -7.14
N SER A 132 -2.96 11.58 -7.24
CA SER A 132 -2.07 11.85 -6.10
C SER A 132 -2.81 12.59 -5.00
N PHE A 133 -3.54 13.64 -5.34
CA PHE A 133 -4.30 14.43 -4.39
C PHE A 133 -5.42 13.61 -3.71
N VAL A 134 -6.22 12.89 -4.50
CA VAL A 134 -7.28 12.06 -3.94
C VAL A 134 -6.69 10.95 -3.07
N ASN A 135 -5.55 10.38 -3.45
CA ASN A 135 -4.87 9.38 -2.64
C ASN A 135 -4.34 9.94 -1.30
N LEU A 136 -3.83 11.18 -1.29
CA LEU A 136 -3.52 11.86 -0.03
C LEU A 136 -4.75 11.99 0.88
N CYS A 137 -5.93 12.28 0.32
CA CYS A 137 -7.15 12.38 1.12
C CYS A 137 -7.68 11.02 1.60
N THR A 138 -7.52 9.97 0.79
CA THR A 138 -8.12 8.64 1.07
C THR A 138 -7.17 7.70 1.80
N ALA A 139 -5.87 7.94 1.74
CA ALA A 139 -4.80 7.01 2.14
C ALA A 139 -5.00 5.58 1.57
N ASN A 140 -5.70 5.47 0.43
CA ASN A 140 -6.03 4.20 -0.20
C ASN A 140 -6.01 4.33 -1.73
N ASN A 141 -5.06 3.65 -2.38
CA ASN A 141 -4.87 3.71 -3.83
C ASN A 141 -6.09 3.19 -4.61
N THR A 142 -6.74 2.13 -4.15
CA THR A 142 -7.90 1.56 -4.82
C THR A 142 -9.06 2.55 -4.83
N ILE A 143 -9.37 3.17 -3.68
CA ILE A 143 -10.42 4.19 -3.58
C ILE A 143 -10.06 5.40 -4.44
N ALA A 144 -8.81 5.85 -4.42
CA ALA A 144 -8.35 6.96 -5.24
C ALA A 144 -8.55 6.67 -6.74
N ILE A 145 -8.10 5.51 -7.23
CA ILE A 145 -8.25 5.12 -8.63
C ILE A 145 -9.72 5.01 -9.03
N LEU A 146 -10.56 4.37 -8.22
CA LEU A 146 -12.00 4.24 -8.49
C LEU A 146 -12.70 5.61 -8.54
N THR A 147 -12.32 6.53 -7.64
CA THR A 147 -12.91 7.87 -7.57
C THR A 147 -12.58 8.71 -8.81
N VAL A 148 -11.34 8.67 -9.27
CA VAL A 148 -10.89 9.55 -10.37
C VAL A 148 -10.81 8.86 -11.73
N GLY A 149 -10.97 7.54 -11.80
CA GLY A 149 -10.78 6.75 -13.02
C GLY A 149 -11.66 7.22 -14.18
N ASN A 150 -12.95 7.40 -13.94
CA ASN A 150 -13.89 7.88 -14.96
C ASN A 150 -13.57 9.30 -15.44
N ILE A 151 -13.07 10.15 -14.56
CA ILE A 151 -12.69 11.52 -14.88
C ILE A 151 -11.40 11.53 -15.69
N SER A 152 -10.43 10.73 -15.27
CA SER A 152 -9.15 10.55 -15.98
C SER A 152 -9.38 10.03 -17.40
N LYS A 153 -10.33 9.10 -17.58
CA LYS A 153 -10.74 8.63 -18.90
C LYS A 153 -11.30 9.77 -19.76
N LYS A 154 -12.23 10.57 -19.22
CA LYS A 154 -12.78 11.74 -19.95
C LYS A 154 -11.71 12.75 -20.32
N ILE A 155 -10.73 13.01 -19.44
CA ILE A 155 -9.58 13.88 -19.73
C ILE A 155 -8.74 13.24 -20.85
N GLY A 156 -8.45 11.94 -20.74
CA GLY A 156 -7.70 11.20 -21.76
C GLY A 156 -8.35 11.27 -23.13
N ASP A 157 -9.64 10.99 -23.22
CA ASP A 157 -10.41 11.01 -24.47
C ASP A 157 -10.43 12.42 -25.09
N LYS A 158 -10.57 13.48 -24.27
CA LYS A 158 -10.59 14.87 -24.73
C LYS A 158 -9.25 15.33 -25.30
N PHE A 159 -8.14 14.90 -24.75
CA PHE A 159 -6.79 15.36 -25.13
C PHE A 159 -5.98 14.31 -25.90
N GLY A 160 -6.59 13.17 -26.26
CA GLY A 160 -5.97 12.11 -27.05
C GLY A 160 -4.93 11.30 -26.28
N VAL A 161 -5.05 11.17 -24.95
CA VAL A 161 -4.21 10.26 -24.16
C VAL A 161 -4.77 8.85 -24.27
N ASP A 162 -3.91 7.89 -24.62
CA ASP A 162 -4.31 6.49 -24.67
C ASP A 162 -4.78 5.98 -23.30
N ASN A 163 -5.88 5.21 -23.29
CA ASN A 163 -6.49 4.72 -22.06
C ASN A 163 -5.52 3.84 -21.24
N ARG A 164 -4.63 3.09 -21.89
CA ARG A 164 -3.62 2.26 -21.21
C ARG A 164 -2.59 3.13 -20.51
N LYS A 165 -2.19 4.22 -21.15
CA LYS A 165 -1.28 5.20 -20.55
C LYS A 165 -1.93 5.93 -19.38
N ALA A 166 -3.19 6.36 -19.53
CA ALA A 166 -3.95 6.96 -18.43
C ALA A 166 -4.07 6.01 -17.23
N ALA A 167 -4.39 4.73 -17.47
CA ALA A 167 -4.46 3.72 -16.42
C ALA A 167 -3.10 3.49 -15.74
N SER A 168 -2.01 3.42 -16.52
CA SER A 168 -0.66 3.30 -15.98
C SER A 168 -0.26 4.50 -15.12
N ILE A 169 -0.62 5.73 -15.53
CA ILE A 169 -0.38 6.94 -14.74
C ILE A 169 -1.15 6.90 -13.42
N LEU A 170 -2.44 6.52 -13.48
CA LEU A 170 -3.28 6.38 -12.29
C LEU A 170 -2.66 5.41 -11.29
N ASP A 171 -2.30 4.22 -11.75
CA ASP A 171 -1.73 3.17 -10.91
C ASP A 171 -0.37 3.58 -10.33
N THR A 172 0.55 4.02 -11.18
CA THR A 172 1.92 4.37 -10.75
C THR A 172 1.94 5.51 -9.75
N PHE A 173 1.18 6.59 -9.99
CA PHE A 173 1.16 7.73 -9.08
C PHE A 173 0.38 7.43 -7.80
N SER A 174 -0.67 6.63 -7.85
CA SER A 174 -1.36 6.20 -6.64
C SER A 174 -0.46 5.33 -5.77
N CYS A 175 0.25 4.36 -6.33
CA CYS A 175 1.20 3.52 -5.60
C CYS A 175 2.38 4.33 -5.02
N CYS A 176 2.93 5.28 -5.80
CA CYS A 176 3.99 6.17 -5.34
C CYS A 176 3.54 6.97 -4.11
N VAL A 177 2.41 7.65 -4.20
CA VAL A 177 1.88 8.47 -3.11
C VAL A 177 1.49 7.61 -1.91
N GLN A 178 0.81 6.48 -2.14
CA GLN A 178 0.45 5.53 -1.08
C GLN A 178 1.66 5.05 -0.29
N GLY A 179 2.78 4.80 -0.97
CA GLY A 179 4.01 4.38 -0.33
C GLY A 179 4.70 5.47 0.49
N LEU A 180 4.33 6.75 0.30
CA LEU A 180 4.93 7.90 1.00
C LEU A 180 4.03 8.49 2.09
N ILE A 181 2.77 8.07 2.19
CA ILE A 181 1.82 8.59 3.17
C ILE A 181 2.14 8.04 4.58
N PRO A 182 2.52 8.89 5.56
CA PRO A 182 2.89 8.41 6.89
C PRO A 182 1.71 7.86 7.69
N TYR A 183 0.48 8.27 7.38
CA TYR A 183 -0.76 7.76 7.98
C TYR A 183 -1.43 6.67 7.14
N GLY A 184 -0.77 6.18 6.10
CA GLY A 184 -1.23 5.03 5.31
C GLY A 184 -1.07 3.72 6.11
N VAL A 185 -2.00 2.78 5.91
CA VAL A 185 -2.03 1.50 6.64
C VAL A 185 -0.69 0.76 6.56
N GLN A 186 -0.05 0.72 5.39
CA GLN A 186 1.23 0.05 5.18
C GLN A 186 2.35 0.67 6.03
N MET A 187 2.39 2.01 6.09
CA MET A 187 3.39 2.73 6.84
C MET A 187 3.19 2.57 8.35
N LEU A 188 1.94 2.67 8.80
CA LEU A 188 1.60 2.48 10.21
C LEU A 188 1.90 1.05 10.68
N LEU A 189 1.63 0.04 9.83
CA LEU A 189 2.01 -1.35 10.11
C LEU A 189 3.52 -1.53 10.23
N ALA A 190 4.28 -0.99 9.27
CA ALA A 190 5.74 -1.08 9.29
C ALA A 190 6.33 -0.38 10.51
N ALA A 191 5.84 0.83 10.84
CA ALA A 191 6.26 1.59 12.00
C ALA A 191 5.92 0.89 13.31
N GLY A 192 4.71 0.32 13.42
CA GLY A 192 4.27 -0.43 14.60
C GLY A 192 5.12 -1.69 14.84
N LEU A 193 5.43 -2.45 13.78
CA LEU A 193 6.29 -3.64 13.88
C LEU A 193 7.74 -3.30 14.24
N ALA A 194 8.24 -2.18 13.73
CA ALA A 194 9.61 -1.73 14.00
C ALA A 194 9.74 -0.91 15.29
N HIS A 195 8.62 -0.55 15.94
CA HIS A 195 8.56 0.34 17.11
C HIS A 195 9.26 1.70 16.90
N ILE A 196 9.10 2.27 15.69
CA ILE A 196 9.65 3.57 15.31
C ILE A 196 8.54 4.48 14.75
N SER A 197 8.81 5.78 14.66
CA SER A 197 7.85 6.72 14.07
C SER A 197 7.71 6.50 12.56
N PRO A 198 6.48 6.58 11.98
CA PRO A 198 6.29 6.55 10.53
C PRO A 198 7.12 7.61 9.79
N ILE A 199 7.35 8.78 10.41
CA ILE A 199 8.12 9.88 9.82
C ILE A 199 9.60 9.50 9.67
N ASP A 200 10.14 8.71 10.60
CA ASP A 200 11.54 8.26 10.56
C ASP A 200 11.82 7.26 9.42
N ILE A 201 10.77 6.60 8.91
CA ILE A 201 10.86 5.68 7.77
C ILE A 201 10.94 6.44 6.44
N LEU A 202 10.30 7.62 6.33
CA LEU A 202 10.15 8.35 5.06
C LEU A 202 11.47 8.58 4.31
N PRO A 203 12.59 8.99 4.95
CA PRO A 203 13.86 9.23 4.25
C PRO A 203 14.44 7.99 3.56
N TYR A 204 14.04 6.80 3.99
CA TYR A 204 14.55 5.52 3.48
C TYR A 204 13.68 4.88 2.40
N LEU A 205 12.58 5.53 2.02
CA LEU A 205 11.63 5.03 1.00
C LEU A 205 12.08 5.38 -0.43
N TYR A 206 13.27 4.94 -0.81
CA TYR A 206 13.84 5.22 -2.13
C TYR A 206 13.01 4.64 -3.28
N TYR A 207 12.36 3.49 -3.07
CA TYR A 207 11.61 2.82 -4.13
C TYR A 207 10.37 3.60 -4.57
N PRO A 208 9.44 4.04 -3.70
CA PRO A 208 8.33 4.90 -4.10
C PRO A 208 8.79 6.22 -4.72
N MET A 209 9.85 6.85 -4.19
CA MET A 209 10.41 8.08 -4.74
C MET A 209 10.96 7.86 -6.16
N ALA A 210 11.71 6.78 -6.38
CA ALA A 210 12.27 6.45 -7.69
C ALA A 210 11.18 6.15 -8.73
N ILE A 211 10.10 5.45 -8.34
CA ILE A 211 8.95 5.20 -9.21
C ILE A 211 8.28 6.53 -9.60
N GLY A 212 8.05 7.43 -8.64
CA GLY A 212 7.46 8.74 -8.90
C GLY A 212 8.29 9.57 -9.88
N VAL A 213 9.60 9.62 -9.67
CA VAL A 213 10.54 10.29 -10.58
C VAL A 213 10.53 9.66 -11.97
N ALA A 214 10.61 8.33 -12.06
CA ALA A 214 10.59 7.61 -13.34
C ALA A 214 9.27 7.87 -14.10
N ALA A 215 8.13 7.88 -13.40
CA ALA A 215 6.83 8.17 -13.99
C ALA A 215 6.72 9.62 -14.50
N LEU A 216 7.22 10.59 -13.74
CA LEU A 216 7.32 11.99 -14.19
C LEU A 216 8.20 12.11 -15.44
N MET A 217 9.36 11.47 -15.44
CA MET A 217 10.25 11.45 -16.61
C MET A 217 9.57 10.80 -17.82
N ALA A 218 8.82 9.71 -17.62
CA ALA A 218 8.05 9.06 -18.69
C ALA A 218 7.00 9.99 -19.31
N ILE A 219 6.32 10.81 -18.52
CA ILE A 219 5.39 11.84 -19.04
C ILE A 219 6.16 12.92 -19.79
N LEU A 220 7.24 13.46 -19.22
CA LEU A 220 8.01 14.56 -19.80
C LEU A 220 8.68 14.15 -21.13
N PHE A 221 9.24 12.95 -21.22
CA PHE A 221 9.91 12.41 -22.42
C PHE A 221 8.95 11.67 -23.37
N ARG A 222 7.66 11.61 -23.07
CA ARG A 222 6.65 10.86 -23.85
C ARG A 222 7.01 9.40 -24.06
N TYR A 223 7.42 8.75 -23.00
CA TYR A 223 7.72 7.31 -23.04
C TYR A 223 6.54 6.50 -22.45
N PRO A 224 6.20 5.34 -22.97
CA PRO A 224 6.64 4.76 -24.26
C PRO A 224 5.96 5.48 -25.45
N ARG A 225 6.72 5.73 -26.49
CA ARG A 225 6.26 6.47 -27.69
C ARG A 225 5.04 5.83 -28.39
N ARG A 226 4.82 4.53 -28.19
CA ARG A 226 3.70 3.79 -28.77
C ARG A 226 2.34 4.27 -28.29
N TYR A 227 2.25 4.86 -27.10
CA TYR A 227 1.02 5.33 -26.45
C TYR A 227 1.03 6.85 -26.21
N SER A 228 2.02 7.54 -26.80
CA SER A 228 2.22 9.00 -26.64
C SER A 228 1.43 9.80 -27.65
#